data_562e3988a797031ef19096e471cfea1d
#
_entry.id   562e3988a797031ef19096e471cfea1d
#
_cell.length_a   1.000
_cell.length_b   1.000
_cell.length_c   1.000
_cell.angle_alpha   90.00
_cell.angle_beta   90.00
_cell.angle_gamma   90.00
#
_symmetry.space_group_name_H-M   'P 1'
#
loop_
_entity.id
_entity.type
_entity.pdbx_description
1 polymer ?
#
loop_
_entity_poly.entity_id
_entity_poly.type
_entity_poly.pdbx_seq_one_letter_code
_entity_poly.pdbx_strand_id
1 'polypeptide(L)'
;KPLVYPKDWDRLAADIRAVRNQEKAQHNLEYRLITKDDEIIWVSGKSRTFFNENGEPFMLIGCICEIGKHNKYDNITSLYCEDVLKERYALAKIAEPQPVTGTILLIGIDNFREINEKYGTKMGNILLAGVAEAIAVCCKNRENVFRFHGDEFAVILKEQPSCTTADAKKLYKTIRRKIDSSIEKNGY
;
A
#
# COMPACT_ATOMS: atom_id res chain seq x y z
N LYS A 1 -3.30 -28.77 10.76
CA LYS A 1 -4.30 -28.07 9.96
C LYS A 1 -3.70 -27.80 8.57
N PRO A 2 -4.40 -28.04 7.44
CA PRO A 2 -3.86 -27.77 6.12
C PRO A 2 -3.66 -26.27 5.96
N LEU A 3 -2.47 -25.85 5.52
CA LEU A 3 -2.13 -24.47 5.24
C LEU A 3 -2.79 -24.00 3.93
N VAL A 4 -2.86 -24.87 2.93
CA VAL A 4 -3.45 -24.57 1.62
C VAL A 4 -4.95 -24.83 1.67
N TYR A 5 -5.74 -23.92 1.09
CA TYR A 5 -7.18 -24.09 0.97
C TYR A 5 -7.51 -25.35 0.16
N PRO A 6 -8.40 -26.25 0.65
CA PRO A 6 -8.58 -27.60 0.08
C PRO A 6 -8.89 -27.61 -1.42
N LYS A 7 -9.70 -26.69 -1.91
CA LYS A 7 -10.05 -26.63 -3.35
C LYS A 7 -8.90 -26.20 -4.27
N ASP A 8 -7.82 -25.63 -3.73
CA ASP A 8 -6.67 -25.18 -4.51
C ASP A 8 -5.52 -26.20 -4.51
N TRP A 9 -5.60 -27.24 -3.65
CA TRP A 9 -4.53 -28.20 -3.45
C TRP A 9 -4.14 -28.95 -4.72
N ASP A 10 -5.12 -29.48 -5.46
CA ASP A 10 -4.85 -30.30 -6.65
C ASP A 10 -4.17 -29.46 -7.75
N ARG A 11 -4.60 -28.19 -7.91
CA ARG A 11 -4.03 -27.25 -8.87
C ARG A 11 -2.59 -26.87 -8.49
N LEU A 12 -2.35 -26.59 -7.21
CA LEU A 12 -1.01 -26.28 -6.70
C LEU A 12 -0.07 -27.48 -6.83
N ALA A 13 -0.54 -28.69 -6.44
CA ALA A 13 0.25 -29.91 -6.53
C ALA A 13 0.56 -30.29 -7.99
N ALA A 14 -0.35 -30.06 -8.93
CA ALA A 14 -0.10 -30.26 -10.36
C ALA A 14 0.95 -29.28 -10.89
N ASP A 15 0.88 -27.99 -10.53
CA ASP A 15 1.84 -26.98 -10.95
C ASP A 15 3.26 -27.27 -10.40
N ILE A 16 3.37 -27.66 -9.13
CA ILE A 16 4.65 -28.04 -8.52
C ILE A 16 5.22 -29.29 -9.19
N ARG A 17 4.40 -30.30 -9.51
CA ARG A 17 4.83 -31.49 -10.24
C ARG A 17 5.35 -31.15 -11.64
N ALA A 18 4.67 -30.27 -12.38
CA ALA A 18 5.10 -29.84 -13.70
C ALA A 18 6.48 -29.15 -13.66
N VAL A 19 6.74 -28.32 -12.64
CA VAL A 19 8.06 -27.71 -12.46
C VAL A 19 9.12 -28.76 -12.08
N ARG A 20 8.80 -29.69 -11.20
CA ARG A 20 9.70 -30.78 -10.78
C ARG A 20 10.07 -31.67 -11.96
N ASN A 21 9.11 -31.97 -12.82
CA ASN A 21 9.31 -32.83 -14.02
C ASN A 21 9.95 -32.04 -15.19
N GLN A 22 10.33 -30.77 -14.99
CA GLN A 22 10.88 -29.89 -16.02
C GLN A 22 9.92 -29.60 -17.20
N GLU A 23 8.62 -29.88 -17.04
CA GLU A 23 7.57 -29.54 -17.98
C GLU A 23 7.26 -28.02 -17.98
N LYS A 24 7.66 -27.34 -16.88
CA LYS A 24 7.49 -25.91 -16.65
C LYS A 24 8.74 -25.32 -16.03
N ALA A 25 9.20 -24.16 -16.50
CA ALA A 25 10.45 -23.56 -16.06
C ALA A 25 10.40 -23.02 -14.62
N GLN A 26 9.22 -22.58 -14.17
CA GLN A 26 9.03 -21.96 -12.86
C GLN A 26 7.59 -22.12 -12.36
N HIS A 27 7.45 -22.13 -11.04
CA HIS A 27 6.14 -22.00 -10.39
C HIS A 27 5.72 -20.52 -10.43
N ASN A 28 4.49 -20.26 -10.85
CA ASN A 28 3.86 -18.95 -10.81
C ASN A 28 2.35 -19.19 -10.76
N LEU A 29 1.80 -19.19 -9.55
CA LEU A 29 0.40 -19.53 -9.33
C LEU A 29 -0.18 -18.70 -8.19
N GLU A 30 -1.43 -18.28 -8.35
CA GLU A 30 -2.23 -17.68 -7.30
C GLU A 30 -3.13 -18.75 -6.66
N TYR A 31 -3.14 -18.82 -5.33
CA TYR A 31 -3.92 -19.78 -4.56
C TYR A 31 -4.22 -19.24 -3.16
N ARG A 32 -5.09 -19.92 -2.45
CA ARG A 32 -5.53 -19.53 -1.11
C ARG A 32 -4.77 -20.27 -0.02
N LEU A 33 -4.40 -19.55 1.01
CA LEU A 33 -3.92 -20.10 2.28
C LEU A 33 -4.95 -19.89 3.38
N ILE A 34 -4.90 -20.74 4.39
CA ILE A 34 -5.66 -20.61 5.64
C ILE A 34 -4.67 -20.18 6.72
N THR A 35 -4.91 -19.02 7.31
CA THR A 35 -4.08 -18.49 8.41
C THR A 35 -4.30 -19.29 9.70
N LYS A 36 -3.49 -19.00 10.72
CA LYS A 36 -3.67 -19.57 12.07
C LYS A 36 -5.02 -19.20 12.69
N ASP A 37 -5.57 -18.05 12.29
CA ASP A 37 -6.83 -17.50 12.81
C ASP A 37 -8.04 -17.87 11.94
N ASP A 38 -7.89 -18.88 11.08
CA ASP A 38 -8.92 -19.42 10.17
C ASP A 38 -9.35 -18.47 9.05
N GLU A 39 -8.62 -17.39 8.80
CA GLU A 39 -8.87 -16.50 7.69
C GLU A 39 -8.34 -17.08 6.38
N ILE A 40 -9.08 -16.88 5.28
CA ILE A 40 -8.66 -17.27 3.94
C ILE A 40 -8.02 -16.07 3.28
N ILE A 41 -6.74 -16.21 2.92
CA ILE A 41 -5.98 -15.19 2.21
C ILE A 41 -5.58 -15.69 0.82
N TRP A 42 -5.56 -14.80 -0.16
CA TRP A 42 -5.01 -15.07 -1.46
C TRP A 42 -3.51 -14.77 -1.50
N VAL A 43 -2.73 -15.64 -2.11
CA VAL A 43 -1.29 -15.45 -2.27
C VAL A 43 -0.86 -15.72 -3.70
N SER A 44 0.20 -15.01 -4.15
CA SER A 44 0.96 -15.30 -5.36
C SER A 44 2.24 -16.01 -4.95
N GLY A 45 2.37 -17.26 -5.32
CA GLY A 45 3.59 -18.04 -5.17
C GLY A 45 4.40 -18.00 -6.46
N LYS A 46 5.67 -17.63 -6.36
CA LYS A 46 6.64 -17.66 -7.46
C LYS A 46 7.88 -18.37 -6.99
N SER A 47 8.30 -19.39 -7.72
CA SER A 47 9.56 -20.09 -7.41
C SER A 47 10.21 -20.68 -8.64
N ARG A 48 11.51 -20.88 -8.54
CA ARG A 48 12.34 -21.57 -9.54
C ARG A 48 13.09 -22.71 -8.88
N THR A 49 13.06 -23.87 -9.52
CA THR A 49 13.82 -25.05 -9.12
C THR A 49 15.12 -25.07 -9.91
N PHE A 50 16.22 -25.35 -9.22
CA PHE A 50 17.53 -25.57 -9.80
C PHE A 50 17.85 -27.06 -9.73
N PHE A 51 18.44 -27.57 -10.80
CA PHE A 51 18.76 -28.99 -10.98
C PHE A 51 20.27 -29.17 -11.01
N ASN A 52 20.75 -30.30 -10.50
CA ASN A 52 22.15 -30.70 -10.60
C ASN A 52 22.47 -31.24 -12.01
N GLU A 53 23.74 -31.64 -12.24
CA GLU A 53 24.19 -32.18 -13.53
C GLU A 53 23.47 -33.49 -13.91
N ASN A 54 22.91 -34.20 -12.96
CA ASN A 54 22.15 -35.43 -13.17
C ASN A 54 20.64 -35.16 -13.45
N GLY A 55 20.22 -33.89 -13.50
CA GLY A 55 18.83 -33.51 -13.70
C GLY A 55 17.94 -33.66 -12.44
N GLU A 56 18.55 -33.83 -11.25
CA GLU A 56 17.82 -33.92 -9.99
C GLU A 56 17.62 -32.54 -9.36
N PRO A 57 16.44 -32.24 -8.82
CA PRO A 57 16.21 -30.96 -8.15
C PRO A 57 17.02 -30.88 -6.85
N PHE A 58 17.90 -29.91 -6.70
CA PHE A 58 18.73 -29.72 -5.51
C PHE A 58 18.44 -28.44 -4.74
N MET A 59 17.83 -27.44 -5.38
CA MET A 59 17.51 -26.18 -4.72
C MET A 59 16.23 -25.58 -5.30
N LEU A 60 15.40 -25.00 -4.43
CA LEU A 60 14.20 -24.24 -4.80
C LEU A 60 14.29 -22.86 -4.17
N ILE A 61 14.24 -21.81 -4.99
CA ILE A 61 14.19 -20.42 -4.53
C ILE A 61 12.84 -19.83 -4.95
N GLY A 62 12.16 -19.20 -4.01
CA GLY A 62 10.87 -18.59 -4.30
C GLY A 62 10.43 -17.59 -3.25
N CYS A 63 9.32 -16.94 -3.54
CA CYS A 63 8.61 -16.06 -2.62
C CYS A 63 7.11 -16.33 -2.69
N ILE A 64 6.45 -16.09 -1.58
CA ILE A 64 5.00 -16.08 -1.48
C ILE A 64 4.61 -14.68 -1.01
N CYS A 65 3.80 -13.99 -1.81
CA CYS A 65 3.29 -12.67 -1.51
C CYS A 65 1.77 -12.75 -1.35
N GLU A 66 1.23 -12.15 -0.30
CA GLU A 66 -0.21 -12.05 -0.13
C GLU A 66 -0.79 -11.13 -1.20
N ILE A 67 -1.86 -11.62 -1.91
CA ILE A 67 -2.61 -10.85 -2.89
C ILE A 67 -3.94 -10.48 -2.25
N GLY A 68 -4.30 -9.18 -2.30
CA GLY A 68 -5.62 -8.74 -1.84
C GLY A 68 -5.71 -8.28 -0.39
N LYS A 69 -4.66 -8.44 0.42
CA LYS A 69 -4.34 -7.38 1.36
C LYS A 69 -3.39 -6.41 0.65
N HIS A 70 -3.92 -5.57 -0.20
CA HIS A 70 -3.36 -4.23 -0.24
C HIS A 70 -3.28 -3.82 1.23
N ASN A 71 -2.07 -3.58 1.75
CA ASN A 71 -1.95 -2.96 3.06
C ASN A 71 -2.80 -1.71 2.96
N LYS A 72 -4.01 -1.75 3.56
CA LYS A 72 -4.90 -0.58 3.53
C LYS A 72 -4.20 0.64 4.09
N TYR A 73 -3.16 0.37 4.85
CA TYR A 73 -2.37 1.36 5.55
C TYR A 73 -0.91 1.29 5.12
N ASP A 74 -0.34 2.46 4.88
CA ASP A 74 1.11 2.62 4.68
C ASP A 74 1.87 2.35 5.99
N ASN A 75 2.88 1.50 5.94
CA ASN A 75 3.62 1.03 7.12
C ASN A 75 4.43 2.13 7.83
N ILE A 76 4.75 3.23 7.15
CA ILE A 76 5.54 4.34 7.70
C ILE A 76 4.61 5.35 8.36
N THR A 77 3.51 5.70 7.69
CA THR A 77 2.64 6.80 8.08
C THR A 77 1.35 6.35 8.77
N SER A 78 1.01 5.05 8.68
CA SER A 78 -0.27 4.49 9.14
C SER A 78 -1.51 5.19 8.55
N LEU A 79 -1.34 5.87 7.42
CA LEU A 79 -2.44 6.40 6.62
C LEU A 79 -2.93 5.35 5.62
N TYR A 80 -4.12 5.52 5.10
CA TYR A 80 -4.57 4.72 3.97
C TYR A 80 -3.63 4.89 2.78
N CYS A 81 -3.36 3.81 2.05
CA CYS A 81 -2.59 3.86 0.80
C CYS A 81 -3.47 4.29 -0.38
N GLU A 82 -2.85 4.60 -1.51
CA GLU A 82 -3.50 5.03 -2.75
C GLU A 82 -4.56 4.04 -3.24
N ASP A 83 -4.32 2.73 -3.09
CA ASP A 83 -5.26 1.72 -3.57
C ASP A 83 -6.63 1.80 -2.86
N VAL A 84 -6.64 2.16 -1.58
CA VAL A 84 -7.89 2.43 -0.84
C VAL A 84 -8.63 3.64 -1.40
N LEU A 85 -7.91 4.67 -1.83
CA LEU A 85 -8.50 5.84 -2.48
C LEU A 85 -9.15 5.44 -3.82
N LYS A 86 -8.44 4.65 -4.64
CA LYS A 86 -8.94 4.14 -5.93
C LYS A 86 -10.17 3.26 -5.75
N GLU A 87 -10.13 2.36 -4.77
CA GLU A 87 -11.27 1.48 -4.43
C GLU A 87 -12.51 2.29 -4.02
N ARG A 88 -12.34 3.26 -3.12
CA ARG A 88 -13.44 4.14 -2.69
C ARG A 88 -14.03 4.92 -3.84
N TYR A 89 -13.20 5.45 -4.73
CA TYR A 89 -13.67 6.17 -5.93
C TYR A 89 -14.45 5.24 -6.88
N ALA A 90 -13.94 4.03 -7.11
CA ALA A 90 -14.59 3.03 -7.95
C ALA A 90 -15.96 2.62 -7.39
N LEU A 91 -16.07 2.40 -6.08
CA LEU A 91 -17.32 2.07 -5.39
C LEU A 91 -18.31 3.22 -5.45
N ALA A 92 -17.87 4.47 -5.23
CA ALA A 92 -18.71 5.65 -5.33
C ALA A 92 -19.28 5.81 -6.75
N LYS A 93 -18.46 5.57 -7.78
CA LYS A 93 -18.90 5.63 -9.18
C LYS A 93 -19.93 4.57 -9.56
N ILE A 94 -19.88 3.39 -8.90
CA ILE A 94 -20.88 2.33 -9.12
C ILE A 94 -22.20 2.64 -8.39
N ALA A 95 -22.12 3.23 -7.20
CA ALA A 95 -23.27 3.50 -6.36
C ALA A 95 -24.12 4.68 -6.88
N GLU A 96 -23.50 5.65 -7.56
CA GLU A 96 -24.18 6.83 -8.07
C GLU A 96 -24.01 6.96 -9.59
N PRO A 97 -25.11 6.97 -10.38
CA PRO A 97 -25.06 7.14 -11.84
C PRO A 97 -24.65 8.56 -12.27
N GLN A 98 -24.59 9.51 -11.34
CA GLN A 98 -24.15 10.89 -11.58
C GLN A 98 -22.61 11.00 -11.42
N PRO A 99 -21.96 11.98 -12.08
CA PRO A 99 -20.53 12.22 -11.89
C PRO A 99 -20.20 12.47 -10.42
N VAL A 100 -19.33 11.66 -9.85
CA VAL A 100 -18.78 11.89 -8.49
C VAL A 100 -17.96 13.18 -8.55
N THR A 101 -18.40 14.22 -7.86
CA THR A 101 -17.68 15.49 -7.75
C THR A 101 -17.09 15.62 -6.36
N GLY A 102 -15.84 16.02 -6.28
CA GLY A 102 -15.17 16.25 -5.00
C GLY A 102 -13.87 17.03 -5.22
N THR A 103 -13.28 17.50 -4.13
CA THR A 103 -11.99 18.18 -4.15
C THR A 103 -10.96 17.30 -3.46
N ILE A 104 -9.84 17.07 -4.11
CA ILE A 104 -8.66 16.39 -3.54
C ILE A 104 -7.55 17.42 -3.41
N LEU A 105 -6.98 17.54 -2.22
CA LEU A 105 -5.77 18.30 -1.96
C LEU A 105 -4.59 17.34 -2.02
N LEU A 106 -3.65 17.57 -2.94
CA LEU A 106 -2.37 16.86 -3.00
C LEU A 106 -1.31 17.71 -2.28
N ILE A 107 -0.51 17.05 -1.46
CA ILE A 107 0.55 17.65 -0.65
C ILE A 107 1.80 16.82 -0.87
N GLY A 108 2.88 17.44 -1.36
CA GLY A 108 4.20 16.82 -1.51
C GLY A 108 5.22 17.47 -0.57
N ILE A 109 6.32 16.76 -0.30
CA ILE A 109 7.46 17.28 0.46
C ILE A 109 8.54 17.70 -0.55
N ASP A 110 8.81 19.00 -0.61
CA ASP A 110 9.85 19.54 -1.50
C ASP A 110 11.23 18.93 -1.16
N ASN A 111 11.98 18.59 -2.19
CA ASN A 111 13.36 18.07 -2.09
C ASN A 111 13.51 16.81 -1.20
N PHE A 112 12.45 15.98 -1.07
CA PHE A 112 12.47 14.79 -0.21
C PHE A 112 13.61 13.81 -0.59
N ARG A 113 13.92 13.70 -1.87
CA ARG A 113 15.04 12.88 -2.34
C ARG A 113 16.39 13.37 -1.80
N GLU A 114 16.64 14.69 -1.82
CA GLU A 114 17.86 15.29 -1.28
C GLU A 114 17.98 15.09 0.24
N ILE A 115 16.84 15.13 0.94
CA ILE A 115 16.79 14.81 2.37
C ILE A 115 17.22 13.38 2.62
N ASN A 116 16.72 12.41 1.84
CA ASN A 116 17.12 11.02 1.95
C ASN A 116 18.60 10.80 1.62
N GLU A 117 19.12 11.46 0.59
CA GLU A 117 20.52 11.39 0.19
C GLU A 117 21.45 11.97 1.27
N LYS A 118 21.06 13.08 1.90
CA LYS A 118 21.87 13.78 2.90
C LYS A 118 21.79 13.16 4.30
N TYR A 119 20.59 12.74 4.74
CA TYR A 119 20.33 12.33 6.12
C TYR A 119 19.96 10.85 6.26
N GLY A 120 19.85 10.13 5.15
CA GLY A 120 19.49 8.73 5.09
C GLY A 120 17.98 8.47 5.11
N THR A 121 17.58 7.34 4.55
CA THR A 121 16.17 6.92 4.43
C THR A 121 15.44 6.84 5.78
N LYS A 122 16.18 6.55 6.85
CA LYS A 122 15.62 6.47 8.20
C LYS A 122 15.07 7.83 8.68
N MET A 123 15.81 8.90 8.38
CA MET A 123 15.37 10.27 8.68
C MET A 123 14.20 10.67 7.78
N GLY A 124 14.24 10.32 6.48
CA GLY A 124 13.11 10.53 5.58
C GLY A 124 11.83 9.87 6.06
N ASN A 125 11.91 8.64 6.57
CA ASN A 125 10.75 7.93 7.14
C ASN A 125 10.19 8.64 8.38
N ILE A 126 11.04 9.19 9.24
CA ILE A 126 10.62 9.97 10.41
C ILE A 126 9.90 11.24 9.94
N LEU A 127 10.44 11.94 8.95
CA LEU A 127 9.82 13.13 8.36
C LEU A 127 8.45 12.80 7.76
N LEU A 128 8.36 11.71 6.99
CA LEU A 128 7.09 11.24 6.41
C LEU A 128 6.03 10.97 7.46
N ALA A 129 6.39 10.27 8.54
CA ALA A 129 5.49 10.00 9.66
C ALA A 129 5.04 11.29 10.37
N GLY A 130 5.96 12.24 10.57
CA GLY A 130 5.66 13.54 11.18
C GLY A 130 4.72 14.40 10.33
N VAL A 131 4.96 14.46 9.01
CA VAL A 131 4.08 15.17 8.07
C VAL A 131 2.69 14.51 8.01
N ALA A 132 2.64 13.19 7.94
CA ALA A 132 1.38 12.42 7.96
C ALA A 132 0.53 12.72 9.18
N GLU A 133 1.15 12.75 10.36
CA GLU A 133 0.46 13.06 11.62
C GLU A 133 -0.02 14.52 11.65
N ALA A 134 0.80 15.46 11.17
CA ALA A 134 0.39 16.88 11.08
C ALA A 134 -0.82 17.05 10.17
N ILE A 135 -0.85 16.37 9.01
CA ILE A 135 -2.00 16.38 8.10
C ILE A 135 -3.22 15.77 8.79
N ALA A 136 -3.08 14.58 9.38
CA ALA A 136 -4.16 13.85 10.02
C ALA A 136 -4.82 14.63 11.17
N VAL A 137 -4.01 15.32 11.99
CA VAL A 137 -4.51 16.18 13.09
C VAL A 137 -5.28 17.39 12.57
N CYS A 138 -4.88 17.96 11.42
CA CYS A 138 -5.57 19.10 10.83
C CYS A 138 -6.86 18.72 10.08
N CYS A 139 -7.01 17.45 9.71
CA CYS A 139 -8.19 16.93 9.05
C CYS A 139 -9.24 16.46 10.05
N LYS A 140 -10.50 16.81 9.85
CA LYS A 140 -11.61 16.40 10.74
C LYS A 140 -11.82 14.88 10.75
N ASN A 141 -11.46 14.21 9.67
CA ASN A 141 -11.57 12.76 9.52
C ASN A 141 -10.27 12.21 8.94
N ARG A 142 -9.53 11.43 9.77
CA ARG A 142 -8.28 10.75 9.37
C ARG A 142 -8.49 9.78 8.20
N GLU A 143 -9.67 9.21 8.05
CA GLU A 143 -10.01 8.30 6.95
C GLU A 143 -10.00 8.97 5.57
N ASN A 144 -9.99 10.28 5.51
CA ASN A 144 -9.90 11.05 4.27
C ASN A 144 -8.46 11.43 3.92
N VAL A 145 -7.47 10.91 4.65
CA VAL A 145 -6.05 11.20 4.44
C VAL A 145 -5.36 9.94 3.96
N PHE A 146 -4.64 10.05 2.86
CA PHE A 146 -3.99 8.94 2.17
C PHE A 146 -2.52 9.23 1.93
N ARG A 147 -1.67 8.21 2.04
CA ARG A 147 -0.36 8.20 1.44
C ARG A 147 -0.53 7.89 -0.05
N PHE A 148 -0.15 8.82 -0.93
CA PHE A 148 -0.39 8.67 -2.36
C PHE A 148 0.80 7.96 -3.05
N HIS A 149 1.89 8.68 -3.28
CA HIS A 149 3.12 8.13 -3.83
C HIS A 149 4.33 8.71 -3.10
N GLY A 150 5.40 7.94 -2.95
CA GLY A 150 6.69 8.41 -2.45
C GLY A 150 6.56 9.36 -1.26
N ASP A 151 6.64 10.65 -1.48
CA ASP A 151 6.51 11.75 -0.51
C ASP A 151 5.20 12.54 -0.64
N GLU A 152 4.24 12.04 -1.43
CA GLU A 152 2.97 12.70 -1.67
C GLU A 152 1.84 12.15 -0.79
N PHE A 153 0.96 13.04 -0.37
CA PHE A 153 -0.24 12.75 0.41
C PHE A 153 -1.47 13.29 -0.31
N ALA A 154 -2.59 12.59 -0.21
CA ALA A 154 -3.88 13.05 -0.70
C ALA A 154 -4.86 13.24 0.45
N VAL A 155 -5.61 14.34 0.43
CA VAL A 155 -6.70 14.61 1.37
C VAL A 155 -7.99 14.82 0.59
N ILE A 156 -9.00 13.99 0.86
CA ILE A 156 -10.35 14.20 0.32
C ILE A 156 -11.01 15.30 1.13
N LEU A 157 -11.27 16.42 0.48
CA LEU A 157 -12.08 17.50 1.01
C LEU A 157 -13.52 17.25 0.54
N LYS A 158 -14.35 16.88 1.48
CA LYS A 158 -15.75 16.47 1.35
C LYS A 158 -16.44 16.65 -0.02
N GLU A 159 -17.21 15.63 -0.36
CA GLU A 159 -18.19 15.47 -1.41
C GLU A 159 -19.34 16.49 -1.40
N GLN A 160 -19.14 17.72 -0.97
CA GLN A 160 -20.15 18.76 -1.03
C GLN A 160 -19.81 19.80 -2.10
N PRO A 161 -20.79 20.23 -2.90
CA PRO A 161 -20.59 21.25 -3.94
C PRO A 161 -20.05 22.60 -3.41
N SER A 162 -19.90 22.73 -2.10
CA SER A 162 -19.48 23.96 -1.41
C SER A 162 -18.00 23.96 -0.97
N CYS A 163 -17.22 22.91 -1.21
CA CYS A 163 -15.78 22.98 -0.89
C CYS A 163 -15.06 23.81 -1.95
N THR A 164 -14.63 25.00 -1.55
CA THR A 164 -14.00 25.96 -2.45
C THR A 164 -12.47 25.82 -2.43
N THR A 165 -11.80 26.36 -3.45
CA THR A 165 -10.34 26.52 -3.46
C THR A 165 -9.85 27.30 -2.23
N ALA A 166 -10.68 28.19 -1.66
CA ALA A 166 -10.34 28.94 -0.44
C ALA A 166 -10.26 28.01 0.79
N ASP A 167 -11.13 27.01 0.89
CA ASP A 167 -11.12 26.03 1.98
C ASP A 167 -9.88 25.14 1.90
N ALA A 168 -9.51 24.69 0.70
CA ALA A 168 -8.29 23.94 0.46
C ALA A 168 -7.03 24.77 0.85
N LYS A 169 -6.97 26.03 0.45
CA LYS A 169 -5.89 26.95 0.84
C LYS A 169 -5.82 27.18 2.34
N LYS A 170 -6.96 27.29 3.01
CA LYS A 170 -7.03 27.46 4.47
C LYS A 170 -6.50 26.22 5.19
N LEU A 171 -6.92 25.03 4.75
CA LEU A 171 -6.43 23.77 5.30
C LEU A 171 -4.92 23.64 5.10
N TYR A 172 -4.42 23.87 3.88
CA TYR A 172 -2.99 23.84 3.58
C TYR A 172 -2.17 24.76 4.51
N LYS A 173 -2.61 26.01 4.70
CA LYS A 173 -1.95 26.96 5.63
C LYS A 173 -1.93 26.43 7.07
N THR A 174 -2.99 25.76 7.50
CA THR A 174 -3.09 25.16 8.85
C THR A 174 -2.11 24.01 9.00
N ILE A 175 -2.05 23.11 8.00
CA ILE A 175 -1.12 21.97 7.96
C ILE A 175 0.32 22.49 8.01
N ARG A 176 0.67 23.44 7.15
CA ARG A 176 2.02 24.03 7.10
C ARG A 176 2.44 24.60 8.46
N ARG A 177 1.60 25.42 9.10
CA ARG A 177 1.90 25.97 10.45
C ARG A 177 2.11 24.86 11.48
N LYS A 178 1.34 23.75 11.37
CA LYS A 178 1.49 22.63 12.28
C LYS A 178 2.81 21.91 12.09
N ILE A 179 3.26 21.75 10.84
CA ILE A 179 4.56 21.18 10.49
C ILE A 179 5.67 22.08 11.03
N ASP A 180 5.64 23.39 10.70
CA ASP A 180 6.63 24.36 11.13
C ASP A 180 6.76 24.37 12.67
N SER A 181 5.65 24.40 13.40
CA SER A 181 5.65 24.36 14.87
C SER A 181 6.16 23.03 15.46
N SER A 182 6.05 21.93 14.73
CA SER A 182 6.57 20.63 15.16
C SER A 182 8.08 20.53 14.96
N ILE A 183 8.59 21.13 13.89
CA ILE A 183 10.02 21.22 13.59
C ILE A 183 10.72 22.08 14.67
N GLU A 184 10.18 23.27 14.97
CA GLU A 184 10.73 24.16 15.99
C GLU A 184 10.78 23.52 17.38
N LYS A 185 9.73 22.76 17.78
CA LYS A 185 9.67 22.08 19.08
C LYS A 185 10.67 20.95 19.23
N ASN A 186 11.05 20.29 18.13
CA ASN A 186 11.98 19.17 18.14
C ASN A 186 13.44 19.60 17.88
N GLY A 187 13.69 20.91 17.71
CA GLY A 187 15.05 21.47 17.59
C GLY A 187 15.73 21.17 16.25
N TYR A 188 14.94 21.04 15.18
CA TYR A 188 15.42 20.86 13.81
C TYR A 188 15.37 22.18 13.05
#